data_9d50ed97dbd69c2fa579eaf76cb41723
#
_entry.id   9d50ed97dbd69c2fa579eaf76cb41723
#
_cell.length_a   1.000
_cell.length_b   1.000
_cell.length_c   1.000
_cell.angle_alpha   90.00
_cell.angle_beta   90.00
_cell.angle_gamma   90.00
#
_symmetry.space_group_name_H-M   'P 1'
#
loop_
_entity.id
_entity.type
_entity.pdbx_description
1 polymer ?
#
loop_
_entity_poly.entity_id
_entity_poly.type
_entity_poly.pdbx_seq_one_letter_code
_entity_poly.pdbx_strand_id
1 'polypeptide(L)'
;MKKLISILTAFSLAISLFVFGTGAFADATNKNYLLMSNSSDRNYVAKKGRSYYNDTSLRLTWSAAGYSVRFYGTELKTTVTADGTSGTLNVYVDKNKNQYYFNTEASSYSAARDEYNANCPHISLSDGKRTYTVVSGLAEGYHTVTLLKRAELDRSSNISVNDIITDGYFCDPPAKSSRKIEIVGDSNATGFGNMAMSGESGDYNWYEQDATLSFGAYCAEELAADYSICAHSGATVTPGLAEGTLLDKYLQTDAYNGVTSEYDFEGGSDVVIIHLGDNDHDATEAKGTSNYVKYLAQMINQVRSKNPNAKIICVLSLAGYSDWHPYVQQAIDASGDTNTYKYLNGNSNNGAPAGHALQKYHKILGLNLAAYIRTLMGWNGKVYETVANTANSNISVNLPQSFYKAGDTVTFTPSVTGGQVGSATVKTIGTTYGTNVAVAKSGSSFSFTMPSDRVLVSVEASKQLLAGDINLSGKSNAVDALMALKCVTKSLTLSSEQTAAGDVNGDGKLTTVDALIILQYSVKKMASYPVGEYVYF
;
A
#
# COMPACT_ATOMS: atom_id res chain seq x y z
N MET A 1 10.96 -3.89 -64.76
CA MET A 1 11.03 -3.24 -63.45
C MET A 1 9.71 -2.55 -63.15
N LYS A 2 8.65 -3.30 -62.97
CA LYS A 2 7.33 -2.90 -62.46
C LYS A 2 6.65 -4.17 -61.98
N LYS A 3 6.92 -4.60 -60.74
CA LYS A 3 6.19 -5.65 -60.00
C LYS A 3 7.00 -5.98 -58.74
N LEU A 4 7.13 -5.05 -57.82
CA LEU A 4 7.64 -5.31 -56.46
C LEU A 4 7.30 -4.19 -55.45
N ILE A 5 6.14 -3.52 -55.64
CA ILE A 5 5.63 -2.52 -54.67
C ILE A 5 4.11 -2.74 -54.51
N SER A 6 3.70 -3.91 -54.06
CA SER A 6 2.30 -4.13 -53.67
C SER A 6 2.10 -5.30 -52.69
N ILE A 7 3.08 -5.62 -51.85
CA ILE A 7 2.95 -6.65 -50.81
C ILE A 7 3.35 -6.11 -49.40
N LEU A 8 3.48 -4.82 -49.22
CA LEU A 8 3.80 -4.24 -47.91
C LEU A 8 2.74 -3.31 -47.32
N THR A 9 1.50 -3.33 -47.85
CA THR A 9 0.38 -2.54 -47.32
C THR A 9 -0.84 -3.38 -46.92
N ALA A 10 -0.69 -4.70 -46.83
CA ALA A 10 -1.81 -5.60 -46.47
C ALA A 10 -1.61 -6.35 -45.14
N PHE A 11 -0.63 -5.94 -44.31
CA PHE A 11 -0.39 -6.59 -43.00
C PHE A 11 -0.57 -5.68 -41.78
N SER A 12 -1.12 -4.47 -41.98
CA SER A 12 -1.41 -3.52 -40.89
C SER A 12 -2.90 -3.27 -40.65
N LEU A 13 -3.78 -4.16 -41.11
CA LEU A 13 -5.24 -3.95 -40.97
C LEU A 13 -6.00 -5.23 -40.58
N ALA A 14 -5.42 -6.09 -39.78
CA ALA A 14 -6.08 -7.31 -39.30
C ALA A 14 -5.93 -7.57 -37.82
N ILE A 15 -5.63 -6.53 -36.99
CA ILE A 15 -5.68 -6.61 -35.52
C ILE A 15 -6.50 -5.42 -35.02
N SER A 16 -7.78 -5.37 -35.41
CA SER A 16 -8.74 -4.52 -34.74
C SER A 16 -10.13 -4.85 -35.29
N LEU A 17 -10.72 -5.92 -34.81
CA LEU A 17 -12.18 -6.11 -34.79
C LEU A 17 -12.52 -7.42 -34.06
N PHE A 18 -12.10 -7.52 -32.79
CA PHE A 18 -12.97 -8.15 -31.82
C PHE A 18 -13.76 -7.02 -31.15
N VAL A 19 -14.73 -6.52 -31.85
CA VAL A 19 -15.80 -5.72 -31.26
C VAL A 19 -16.66 -6.69 -30.47
N PHE A 20 -16.37 -6.87 -29.21
CA PHE A 20 -17.37 -7.30 -28.26
C PHE A 20 -18.46 -6.23 -28.22
N GLY A 21 -19.72 -6.68 -28.32
CA GLY A 21 -20.89 -5.85 -28.42
C GLY A 21 -20.91 -4.67 -27.48
N THR A 22 -21.30 -3.54 -27.97
CA THR A 22 -21.42 -2.25 -27.32
C THR A 22 -22.47 -2.25 -26.20
N GLY A 23 -22.07 -2.76 -25.04
CA GLY A 23 -22.54 -2.21 -23.79
C GLY A 23 -21.62 -1.00 -23.53
N ALA A 24 -22.19 0.19 -23.36
CA ALA A 24 -21.43 1.39 -23.08
C ALA A 24 -20.65 1.21 -21.78
N PHE A 25 -19.39 0.80 -21.89
CA PHE A 25 -18.43 0.91 -20.81
C PHE A 25 -18.10 2.40 -20.71
N ALA A 26 -18.69 3.08 -19.73
CA ALA A 26 -18.23 4.40 -19.36
C ALA A 26 -16.75 4.28 -18.97
N ASP A 27 -15.92 5.17 -19.49
CA ASP A 27 -14.50 5.32 -19.30
C ASP A 27 -14.01 4.94 -17.88
N ALA A 28 -13.69 3.68 -17.65
CA ALA A 28 -12.57 3.38 -16.79
C ALA A 28 -11.37 3.91 -17.58
N THR A 29 -10.84 5.05 -17.20
CA THR A 29 -9.61 5.57 -17.78
C THR A 29 -8.56 4.52 -17.51
N ASN A 30 -8.23 3.69 -18.51
CA ASN A 30 -7.14 2.72 -18.50
C ASN A 30 -5.81 3.48 -18.44
N LYS A 31 -5.61 4.20 -17.32
CA LYS A 31 -4.48 5.06 -17.12
C LYS A 31 -3.27 4.21 -16.77
N ASN A 32 -2.36 4.08 -17.71
CA ASN A 32 -1.13 3.30 -17.54
C ASN A 32 0.11 4.15 -17.26
N TYR A 33 -0.07 5.48 -17.19
CA TYR A 33 0.99 6.45 -16.96
C TYR A 33 0.52 7.53 -15.99
N LEU A 34 1.29 7.77 -14.92
CA LEU A 34 1.05 8.82 -13.93
C LEU A 34 2.19 9.82 -13.94
N LEU A 35 1.89 11.07 -14.20
CA LEU A 35 2.85 12.17 -14.19
C LEU A 35 2.74 12.96 -12.88
N MET A 36 3.81 13.03 -12.09
CA MET A 36 3.75 13.67 -10.76
C MET A 36 3.59 15.20 -10.81
N SER A 37 3.80 15.83 -11.96
CA SER A 37 3.43 17.23 -12.20
C SER A 37 1.92 17.44 -12.44
N ASN A 38 1.16 16.38 -12.71
CA ASN A 38 -0.29 16.45 -12.94
C ASN A 38 -1.04 16.14 -11.63
N SER A 39 -1.83 17.09 -11.15
CA SER A 39 -2.57 16.94 -9.88
C SER A 39 -3.61 15.81 -9.92
N SER A 40 -4.24 15.54 -11.08
CA SER A 40 -5.20 14.43 -11.20
C SER A 40 -4.54 13.05 -11.10
N ASP A 41 -3.28 12.93 -11.52
CA ASP A 41 -2.52 11.67 -11.46
C ASP A 41 -2.09 11.35 -10.02
N ARG A 42 -1.88 12.39 -9.21
CA ARG A 42 -1.54 12.26 -7.79
C ARG A 42 -2.61 11.52 -6.98
N ASN A 43 -3.86 11.50 -7.46
CA ASN A 43 -4.96 10.77 -6.82
C ASN A 43 -4.76 9.24 -6.84
N TYR A 44 -3.93 8.71 -7.74
CA TYR A 44 -3.59 7.29 -7.80
C TYR A 44 -2.39 6.90 -6.90
N VAL A 45 -1.82 7.86 -6.19
CA VAL A 45 -0.58 7.68 -5.41
C VAL A 45 -0.84 7.97 -3.93
N ALA A 46 -0.67 6.96 -3.09
CA ALA A 46 -0.64 7.15 -1.64
C ALA A 46 0.77 7.57 -1.21
N LYS A 47 0.95 8.81 -0.76
CA LYS A 47 2.19 9.27 -0.14
C LYS A 47 2.52 8.44 1.11
N LYS A 48 3.80 8.18 1.35
CA LYS A 48 4.32 7.50 2.55
C LYS A 48 5.39 8.35 3.23
N GLY A 49 5.38 8.36 4.55
CA GLY A 49 6.29 9.18 5.34
C GLY A 49 6.15 10.68 5.07
N ARG A 50 7.21 11.44 5.31
CA ARG A 50 7.28 12.88 5.03
C ARG A 50 7.65 13.16 3.56
N SER A 51 6.90 12.59 2.61
CA SER A 51 7.01 12.93 1.19
C SER A 51 6.07 14.08 0.83
N TYR A 52 6.46 14.91 -0.14
CA TYR A 52 5.67 16.05 -0.57
C TYR A 52 5.74 16.26 -2.09
N TYR A 53 4.71 16.86 -2.66
CA TYR A 53 4.71 17.26 -4.06
C TYR A 53 5.27 18.68 -4.21
N ASN A 54 6.19 18.83 -5.16
CA ASN A 54 6.46 20.11 -5.77
C ASN A 54 5.73 20.21 -7.13
N ASP A 55 6.03 21.22 -7.95
CA ASP A 55 5.35 21.45 -9.23
C ASP A 55 5.59 20.30 -10.23
N THR A 56 6.72 19.58 -10.14
CA THR A 56 7.17 18.64 -11.16
C THR A 56 7.29 17.19 -10.69
N SER A 57 7.31 16.94 -9.37
CA SER A 57 7.66 15.62 -8.83
C SER A 57 7.09 15.37 -7.44
N LEU A 58 7.11 14.12 -7.02
CA LEU A 58 6.99 13.72 -5.63
C LEU A 58 8.40 13.62 -5.02
N ARG A 59 8.67 14.43 -4.00
CA ARG A 59 9.96 14.51 -3.29
C ARG A 59 9.99 13.51 -2.14
N LEU A 60 11.08 12.71 -2.07
CA LEU A 60 11.33 11.75 -1.02
C LEU A 60 12.57 12.17 -0.25
N THR A 61 12.40 13.00 0.78
CA THR A 61 13.52 13.67 1.46
C THR A 61 13.87 12.98 2.78
N TRP A 62 12.90 12.74 3.64
CA TRP A 62 13.11 12.11 4.94
C TRP A 62 13.28 10.59 4.84
N SER A 63 13.81 9.99 5.89
CA SER A 63 13.94 8.52 6.05
C SER A 63 12.57 7.84 5.91
N ALA A 64 12.52 6.71 5.22
CA ALA A 64 11.30 5.96 4.91
C ALA A 64 10.21 6.77 4.19
N ALA A 65 10.53 7.96 3.63
CA ALA A 65 9.62 8.65 2.72
C ALA A 65 9.47 7.86 1.42
N GLY A 66 8.26 7.89 0.85
CA GLY A 66 7.99 7.11 -0.34
C GLY A 66 6.58 7.24 -0.86
N TYR A 67 6.15 6.23 -1.57
CA TYR A 67 4.80 6.15 -2.11
C TYR A 67 4.31 4.72 -2.27
N SER A 68 3.01 4.57 -2.40
CA SER A 68 2.36 3.30 -2.74
C SER A 68 1.37 3.52 -3.86
N VAL A 69 1.33 2.58 -4.81
CA VAL A 69 0.36 2.54 -5.90
C VAL A 69 -0.29 1.17 -5.99
N ARG A 70 -1.49 1.13 -6.54
CA ARG A 70 -2.17 -0.10 -6.90
C ARG A 70 -2.40 -0.09 -8.42
N PHE A 71 -2.16 -1.22 -9.06
CA PHE A 71 -2.36 -1.38 -10.50
C PHE A 71 -2.80 -2.81 -10.83
N TYR A 72 -3.42 -2.96 -11.98
CA TYR A 72 -3.62 -4.23 -12.66
C TYR A 72 -2.57 -4.35 -13.76
N GLY A 73 -1.85 -5.46 -13.83
CA GLY A 73 -0.80 -5.67 -14.82
C GLY A 73 0.26 -6.66 -14.35
N THR A 74 1.41 -6.68 -15.02
CA THR A 74 2.52 -7.59 -14.75
C THR A 74 3.85 -6.86 -14.48
N GLU A 75 3.90 -5.55 -14.78
CA GLU A 75 5.10 -4.72 -14.68
C GLU A 75 4.79 -3.33 -14.12
N LEU A 76 5.69 -2.81 -13.30
CA LEU A 76 5.72 -1.42 -12.86
C LEU A 76 7.11 -0.81 -13.08
N LYS A 77 7.14 0.39 -13.64
CA LYS A 77 8.33 1.23 -13.79
C LYS A 77 8.13 2.59 -13.12
N THR A 78 9.22 3.23 -12.76
CA THR A 78 9.21 4.61 -12.24
C THR A 78 10.39 5.39 -12.82
N THR A 79 10.14 6.66 -13.17
CA THR A 79 11.22 7.57 -13.55
C THR A 79 11.56 8.43 -12.35
N VAL A 80 12.82 8.38 -11.96
CA VAL A 80 13.35 9.08 -10.79
C VAL A 80 14.50 10.00 -11.21
N THR A 81 14.52 11.20 -10.68
CA THR A 81 15.68 12.09 -10.69
C THR A 81 16.36 12.00 -9.33
N ALA A 82 17.62 11.64 -9.31
CA ALA A 82 18.47 11.59 -8.12
C ALA A 82 19.70 12.47 -8.31
N ASP A 83 20.16 13.13 -7.24
CA ASP A 83 21.41 13.88 -7.19
C ASP A 83 22.42 13.12 -6.33
N GLY A 84 23.31 12.40 -6.96
CA GLY A 84 24.28 11.51 -6.30
C GLY A 84 24.02 10.03 -6.57
N THR A 85 24.87 9.17 -6.02
CA THR A 85 24.93 7.74 -6.35
C THR A 85 24.56 6.79 -5.21
N SER A 86 24.19 7.32 -4.05
CA SER A 86 23.98 6.52 -2.83
C SER A 86 22.52 6.22 -2.52
N GLY A 87 21.58 6.70 -3.33
CA GLY A 87 20.15 6.53 -3.09
C GLY A 87 19.69 5.09 -3.31
N THR A 88 18.88 4.58 -2.38
CA THR A 88 18.25 3.27 -2.49
C THR A 88 16.78 3.38 -2.11
N LEU A 89 15.94 2.77 -2.94
CA LEU A 89 14.51 2.60 -2.67
C LEU A 89 14.21 1.11 -2.43
N ASN A 90 13.74 0.77 -1.24
CA ASN A 90 13.19 -0.55 -0.98
C ASN A 90 11.86 -0.73 -1.70
N VAL A 91 11.63 -1.92 -2.28
CA VAL A 91 10.45 -2.26 -3.05
C VAL A 91 9.66 -3.36 -2.33
N TYR A 92 8.39 -3.11 -2.07
CA TYR A 92 7.49 -4.06 -1.43
C TYR A 92 6.32 -4.34 -2.36
N VAL A 93 6.18 -5.61 -2.78
CA VAL A 93 5.12 -6.05 -3.69
C VAL A 93 4.17 -6.96 -2.92
N ASP A 94 2.92 -6.55 -2.75
CA ASP A 94 1.84 -7.33 -2.10
C ASP A 94 2.19 -7.90 -0.71
N LYS A 95 3.30 -7.45 -0.13
CA LYS A 95 3.90 -8.03 1.08
C LYS A 95 3.85 -7.08 2.26
N ASN A 96 3.74 -7.67 3.43
CA ASN A 96 4.03 -7.01 4.69
C ASN A 96 5.54 -6.96 4.89
N LYS A 97 6.10 -5.78 5.20
CA LYS A 97 7.54 -5.55 5.42
C LYS A 97 8.13 -6.35 6.58
N ASN A 98 7.32 -6.76 7.56
CA ASN A 98 7.76 -7.58 8.71
C ASN A 98 8.46 -8.89 8.33
N GLN A 99 8.48 -9.25 7.06
CA GLN A 99 9.19 -10.43 6.55
C GLN A 99 10.66 -10.16 6.22
N TYR A 100 11.07 -8.89 6.18
CA TYR A 100 12.44 -8.54 5.84
C TYR A 100 13.31 -8.53 7.10
N TYR A 101 14.43 -9.20 6.99
CA TYR A 101 15.38 -9.40 8.09
C TYR A 101 16.80 -9.33 7.55
N PHE A 102 17.65 -8.52 8.20
CA PHE A 102 19.08 -8.53 7.95
C PHE A 102 19.77 -9.43 8.97
N ASN A 103 20.44 -10.45 8.47
CA ASN A 103 21.10 -11.46 9.32
C ASN A 103 22.43 -10.93 9.84
N THR A 104 22.42 -10.27 10.99
CA THR A 104 23.62 -9.71 11.64
C THR A 104 24.60 -10.77 12.18
N GLU A 105 24.22 -12.04 12.16
CA GLU A 105 25.02 -13.19 12.60
C GLU A 105 25.49 -14.06 11.41
N ALA A 106 25.34 -13.58 10.17
CA ALA A 106 25.83 -14.29 8.98
C ALA A 106 27.37 -14.37 8.99
N SER A 107 27.91 -15.27 8.16
CA SER A 107 29.36 -15.50 8.09
C SER A 107 30.17 -14.30 7.58
N SER A 108 29.51 -13.35 6.89
CA SER A 108 30.09 -12.10 6.39
C SER A 108 29.01 -11.09 6.07
N TYR A 109 29.38 -9.80 5.99
CA TYR A 109 28.46 -8.74 5.53
C TYR A 109 27.89 -9.04 4.12
N SER A 110 28.73 -9.52 3.21
CA SER A 110 28.27 -9.87 1.86
C SER A 110 27.19 -10.95 1.90
N ALA A 111 27.34 -12.00 2.71
CA ALA A 111 26.35 -13.05 2.86
C ALA A 111 25.04 -12.51 3.44
N ALA A 112 25.11 -11.69 4.49
CA ALA A 112 23.93 -11.05 5.08
C ALA A 112 23.21 -10.12 4.10
N ARG A 113 23.97 -9.31 3.37
CA ARG A 113 23.46 -8.38 2.36
C ARG A 113 22.81 -9.12 1.20
N ASP A 114 23.42 -10.18 0.69
CA ASP A 114 22.91 -10.94 -0.44
C ASP A 114 21.61 -11.67 -0.05
N GLU A 115 21.54 -12.23 1.17
CA GLU A 115 20.32 -12.78 1.75
C GLU A 115 19.22 -11.72 1.87
N TYR A 116 19.56 -10.53 2.42
CA TYR A 116 18.61 -9.44 2.57
C TYR A 116 18.10 -8.94 1.21
N ASN A 117 18.99 -8.73 0.24
CA ASN A 117 18.63 -8.24 -1.09
C ASN A 117 17.78 -9.25 -1.87
N ALA A 118 17.99 -10.55 -1.67
CA ALA A 118 17.15 -11.59 -2.26
C ALA A 118 15.71 -11.56 -1.71
N ASN A 119 15.55 -11.18 -0.44
CA ASN A 119 14.26 -11.13 0.24
C ASN A 119 13.59 -9.75 0.16
N CYS A 120 14.37 -8.67 0.07
CA CYS A 120 13.90 -7.28 -0.02
C CYS A 120 14.37 -6.66 -1.35
N PRO A 121 13.60 -6.78 -2.43
CA PRO A 121 13.91 -6.10 -3.69
C PRO A 121 14.11 -4.60 -3.48
N HIS A 122 15.06 -4.02 -4.22
CA HIS A 122 15.38 -2.61 -4.12
C HIS A 122 15.87 -2.04 -5.45
N ILE A 123 15.83 -0.72 -5.55
CA ILE A 123 16.37 0.03 -6.67
C ILE A 123 17.56 0.84 -6.16
N SER A 124 18.75 0.58 -6.69
CA SER A 124 19.91 1.45 -6.49
C SER A 124 19.87 2.59 -7.51
N LEU A 125 19.79 3.81 -7.02
CA LEU A 125 19.67 4.99 -7.87
C LEU A 125 21.05 5.44 -8.36
N SER A 126 21.07 5.96 -9.59
CA SER A 126 22.21 6.62 -10.19
C SER A 126 21.90 8.09 -10.42
N ASP A 127 22.92 8.92 -10.46
CA ASP A 127 22.81 10.35 -10.73
C ASP A 127 22.02 10.66 -12.00
N GLY A 128 21.23 11.74 -11.95
CA GLY A 128 20.39 12.23 -13.02
C GLY A 128 19.01 11.57 -13.10
N LYS A 129 18.29 11.87 -14.18
CA LYS A 129 16.93 11.36 -14.43
C LYS A 129 16.99 10.03 -15.18
N ARG A 130 16.42 8.98 -14.59
CA ARG A 130 16.42 7.61 -15.15
C ARG A 130 15.12 6.89 -14.88
N THR A 131 14.74 5.99 -15.80
CA THR A 131 13.60 5.08 -15.61
C THR A 131 14.13 3.74 -15.11
N TYR A 132 13.52 3.25 -14.04
CA TYR A 132 13.85 1.98 -13.39
C TYR A 132 12.66 1.02 -13.50
N THR A 133 12.94 -0.25 -13.78
CA THR A 133 11.96 -1.32 -13.57
C THR A 133 11.86 -1.58 -12.08
N VAL A 134 10.69 -1.32 -11.51
CA VAL A 134 10.40 -1.56 -10.09
C VAL A 134 10.14 -3.03 -9.85
N VAL A 135 9.31 -3.61 -10.70
CA VAL A 135 8.97 -5.04 -10.71
C VAL A 135 8.51 -5.44 -12.11
N SER A 136 8.77 -6.69 -12.49
CA SER A 136 8.31 -7.28 -13.75
C SER A 136 8.10 -8.78 -13.59
N GLY A 137 7.31 -9.37 -14.49
CA GLY A 137 7.03 -10.80 -14.49
C GLY A 137 6.09 -11.24 -13.37
N LEU A 138 5.28 -10.32 -12.83
CA LEU A 138 4.20 -10.69 -11.92
C LEU A 138 3.14 -11.51 -12.66
N ALA A 139 2.36 -12.30 -11.94
CA ALA A 139 1.15 -12.87 -12.51
C ALA A 139 0.21 -11.73 -12.91
N GLU A 140 -0.48 -11.86 -14.04
CA GLU A 140 -1.50 -10.87 -14.43
C GLU A 140 -2.55 -10.73 -13.33
N GLY A 141 -2.72 -9.52 -12.80
CA GLY A 141 -3.61 -9.29 -11.67
C GLY A 141 -3.42 -7.94 -10.99
N TYR A 142 -4.11 -7.78 -9.86
CA TYR A 142 -4.02 -6.58 -9.02
C TYR A 142 -2.84 -6.68 -8.07
N HIS A 143 -1.96 -5.68 -8.16
CA HIS A 143 -0.78 -5.59 -7.33
C HIS A 143 -0.73 -4.26 -6.59
N THR A 144 -0.20 -4.29 -5.38
CA THR A 144 0.15 -3.11 -4.61
C THR A 144 1.66 -3.05 -4.47
N VAL A 145 2.25 -1.96 -4.94
CA VAL A 145 3.69 -1.74 -4.83
C VAL A 145 3.95 -0.51 -3.97
N THR A 146 4.83 -0.66 -2.99
CA THR A 146 5.29 0.43 -2.13
C THR A 146 6.80 0.60 -2.28
N LEU A 147 7.25 1.82 -2.54
CA LEU A 147 8.65 2.20 -2.55
C LEU A 147 8.94 3.11 -1.37
N LEU A 148 10.00 2.81 -0.62
CA LEU A 148 10.44 3.61 0.52
C LEU A 148 11.92 3.90 0.44
N LYS A 149 12.31 5.15 0.71
CA LYS A 149 13.69 5.58 0.84
C LYS A 149 14.35 4.87 2.02
N ARG A 150 15.51 4.23 1.77
CA ARG A 150 16.20 3.39 2.75
C ARG A 150 16.94 4.23 3.80
N ALA A 151 17.81 5.13 3.37
CA ALA A 151 18.68 5.90 4.23
C ALA A 151 18.22 7.35 4.43
N GLU A 152 18.83 8.04 5.37
CA GLU A 152 18.57 9.46 5.64
C GLU A 152 19.12 10.40 4.55
N LEU A 153 18.79 11.69 4.67
CA LEU A 153 18.98 12.68 3.63
C LEU A 153 20.45 12.93 3.26
N ASP A 154 21.34 13.04 4.24
CA ASP A 154 22.77 13.30 4.04
C ASP A 154 23.57 12.04 3.65
N ARG A 155 22.96 10.88 3.73
CA ARG A 155 23.54 9.58 3.38
C ARG A 155 23.01 9.01 2.07
N SER A 156 22.02 9.65 1.46
CA SER A 156 21.44 9.22 0.19
C SER A 156 21.07 10.42 -0.67
N SER A 157 20.89 10.17 -1.97
CA SER A 157 20.53 11.20 -2.94
C SER A 157 19.21 11.89 -2.60
N ASN A 158 19.07 13.14 -3.01
CA ASN A 158 17.77 13.78 -3.17
C ASN A 158 16.95 13.06 -4.23
N ILE A 159 15.82 12.52 -3.85
CA ILE A 159 15.01 11.65 -4.70
C ILE A 159 13.73 12.39 -5.12
N SER A 160 13.53 12.49 -6.44
CA SER A 160 12.34 13.07 -7.06
C SER A 160 11.70 12.04 -7.98
N VAL A 161 10.54 11.53 -7.64
CA VAL A 161 9.74 10.68 -8.52
C VAL A 161 9.02 11.56 -9.53
N ASN A 162 9.28 11.37 -10.82
CA ASN A 162 8.72 12.18 -11.89
C ASN A 162 7.47 11.54 -12.50
N ASP A 163 7.52 10.24 -12.73
CA ASP A 163 6.41 9.47 -13.30
C ASP A 163 6.42 8.01 -12.85
N ILE A 164 5.29 7.35 -13.02
CA ILE A 164 5.07 5.94 -12.72
C ILE A 164 4.32 5.31 -13.89
N ILE A 165 4.72 4.12 -14.34
CA ILE A 165 4.26 3.48 -15.57
C ILE A 165 3.95 2.03 -15.28
N THR A 166 2.84 1.50 -15.82
CA THR A 166 2.51 0.08 -15.81
C THR A 166 2.18 -0.41 -17.21
N ASP A 167 2.29 -1.70 -17.45
CA ASP A 167 1.84 -2.36 -18.68
C ASP A 167 0.31 -2.57 -18.74
N GLY A 168 -0.37 -2.40 -17.63
CA GLY A 168 -1.83 -2.46 -17.50
C GLY A 168 -2.47 -1.11 -17.18
N TYR A 169 -3.13 -0.96 -16.02
CA TYR A 169 -3.76 0.30 -15.61
C TYR A 169 -3.68 0.51 -14.10
N PHE A 170 -3.66 1.80 -13.67
CA PHE A 170 -3.69 2.19 -12.27
C PHE A 170 -5.10 2.15 -11.70
N CYS A 171 -5.18 1.74 -10.44
CA CYS A 171 -6.40 1.70 -9.63
C CYS A 171 -6.34 2.75 -8.53
N ASP A 172 -7.43 2.91 -7.78
CA ASP A 172 -7.42 3.71 -6.57
C ASP A 172 -6.26 3.30 -5.66
N PRO A 173 -5.56 4.25 -5.04
CA PRO A 173 -4.40 3.95 -4.22
C PRO A 173 -4.79 3.10 -3.00
N PRO A 174 -3.83 2.41 -2.37
CA PRO A 174 -4.10 1.71 -1.12
C PRO A 174 -4.71 2.65 -0.09
N ALA A 175 -5.69 2.16 0.66
CA ALA A 175 -6.33 2.93 1.72
C ALA A 175 -5.29 3.33 2.78
N LYS A 176 -5.41 4.57 3.27
CA LYS A 176 -4.63 5.01 4.44
C LYS A 176 -5.09 4.23 5.67
N SER A 177 -4.15 3.82 6.53
CA SER A 177 -4.50 3.24 7.82
C SER A 177 -5.30 4.23 8.66
N SER A 178 -6.24 3.71 9.46
CA SER A 178 -6.92 4.49 10.50
C SER A 178 -6.01 4.80 11.70
N ARG A 179 -4.78 4.29 11.70
CA ARG A 179 -3.76 4.51 12.74
C ARG A 179 -2.57 5.19 12.13
N LYS A 180 -2.10 6.25 12.75
CA LYS A 180 -0.96 7.04 12.26
C LYS A 180 0.05 7.28 13.37
N ILE A 181 1.31 6.92 13.13
CA ILE A 181 2.41 7.08 14.07
C ILE A 181 3.48 7.96 13.44
N GLU A 182 3.94 8.96 14.18
CA GLU A 182 5.10 9.75 13.80
C GLU A 182 6.28 9.42 14.71
N ILE A 183 7.47 9.28 14.14
CA ILE A 183 8.72 9.07 14.85
C ILE A 183 9.58 10.32 14.67
N VAL A 184 9.95 10.93 15.76
CA VAL A 184 10.81 12.11 15.82
C VAL A 184 12.09 11.70 16.54
N GLY A 185 13.26 11.82 15.87
CA GLY A 185 14.44 11.26 16.48
C GLY A 185 15.77 11.59 15.81
N ASP A 186 16.76 10.88 16.27
CA ASP A 186 18.15 10.95 15.84
C ASP A 186 18.54 9.74 14.95
N SER A 187 19.83 9.38 14.98
CA SER A 187 20.38 8.25 14.23
C SER A 187 19.70 6.92 14.50
N ASN A 188 19.29 6.65 15.75
CA ASN A 188 18.56 5.43 16.08
C ASN A 188 17.19 5.37 15.39
N ALA A 189 16.51 6.50 15.23
CA ALA A 189 15.24 6.56 14.51
C ALA A 189 15.41 6.41 12.99
N THR A 190 16.56 6.83 12.43
CA THR A 190 16.88 6.62 11.02
C THR A 190 17.38 5.21 10.69
N GLY A 191 17.64 4.39 11.71
CA GLY A 191 18.21 3.05 11.55
C GLY A 191 19.69 3.04 11.23
N PHE A 192 20.44 4.05 11.68
CA PHE A 192 21.89 4.17 11.49
C PHE A 192 22.63 2.91 11.97
N GLY A 193 23.43 2.29 11.09
CA GLY A 193 24.20 1.09 11.40
C GLY A 193 23.39 -0.18 11.68
N ASN A 194 22.07 -0.16 11.54
CA ASN A 194 21.24 -1.32 11.91
C ASN A 194 21.43 -2.55 11.00
N MET A 195 22.03 -2.37 9.83
CA MET A 195 22.45 -3.43 8.92
C MET A 195 23.96 -3.76 9.02
N ALA A 196 24.66 -3.33 10.06
CA ALA A 196 26.03 -3.73 10.31
C ALA A 196 26.09 -5.16 10.88
N MET A 197 27.29 -5.76 10.83
CA MET A 197 27.51 -7.10 11.40
C MET A 197 27.69 -7.03 12.92
N SER A 198 27.31 -8.12 13.60
CA SER A 198 27.48 -8.22 15.04
C SER A 198 28.96 -8.12 15.45
N GLY A 199 29.26 -7.18 16.35
CA GLY A 199 30.64 -6.93 16.82
C GLY A 199 31.51 -6.14 15.85
N GLU A 200 30.97 -5.61 14.77
CA GLU A 200 31.69 -4.72 13.87
C GLU A 200 32.01 -3.41 14.57
N SER A 201 33.28 -3.00 14.48
CA SER A 201 33.75 -1.74 15.04
C SER A 201 34.42 -0.94 13.93
N GLY A 202 34.21 0.35 13.90
CA GLY A 202 34.82 1.23 12.91
C GLY A 202 33.88 2.33 12.44
N ASP A 203 34.23 2.91 11.29
CA ASP A 203 33.42 3.96 10.70
C ASP A 203 32.14 3.39 10.08
N TYR A 204 31.10 4.20 10.17
CA TYR A 204 29.80 3.91 9.56
C TYR A 204 29.86 3.93 8.04
N ASN A 205 29.18 2.97 7.43
CA ASN A 205 28.93 2.95 6.00
C ASN A 205 27.45 3.21 5.70
N TRP A 206 27.16 4.19 4.84
CA TRP A 206 25.78 4.58 4.48
C TRP A 206 24.90 3.42 3.99
N TYR A 207 25.48 2.37 3.41
CA TYR A 207 24.76 1.17 2.97
C TYR A 207 24.37 0.22 4.12
N GLU A 208 24.84 0.48 5.34
CA GLU A 208 24.48 -0.27 6.56
C GLU A 208 23.28 0.34 7.29
N GLN A 209 22.59 1.26 6.66
CA GLN A 209 21.42 1.93 7.21
C GLN A 209 20.15 1.54 6.48
N ASP A 210 19.10 1.17 7.22
CA ASP A 210 17.75 1.01 6.67
C ASP A 210 16.69 1.51 7.67
N ALA A 211 16.12 2.67 7.38
CA ALA A 211 15.08 3.28 8.22
C ALA A 211 13.80 2.44 8.29
N THR A 212 13.55 1.60 7.27
CA THR A 212 12.39 0.69 7.26
C THR A 212 12.56 -0.50 8.19
N LEU A 213 13.77 -0.70 8.73
CA LEU A 213 14.13 -1.66 9.78
C LEU A 213 14.43 -0.98 11.11
N SER A 214 14.08 0.30 11.30
CA SER A 214 14.19 0.99 12.58
C SER A 214 13.10 0.54 13.56
N PHE A 215 13.31 0.81 14.85
CA PHE A 215 12.34 0.48 15.90
C PHE A 215 10.97 1.12 15.64
N GLY A 216 10.96 2.35 15.14
CA GLY A 216 9.72 3.06 14.81
C GLY A 216 8.94 2.39 13.67
N ALA A 217 9.65 1.95 12.62
CA ALA A 217 9.05 1.20 11.53
C ALA A 217 8.47 -0.14 11.99
N TYR A 218 9.23 -0.93 12.79
CA TYR A 218 8.72 -2.18 13.37
C TYR A 218 7.49 -1.96 14.26
N CYS A 219 7.52 -0.90 15.09
CA CYS A 219 6.39 -0.54 15.95
C CYS A 219 5.13 -0.24 15.13
N ALA A 220 5.25 0.61 14.13
CA ALA A 220 4.12 1.01 13.29
C ALA A 220 3.55 -0.17 12.50
N GLU A 221 4.41 -1.01 11.94
CA GLU A 221 3.99 -2.20 11.19
C GLU A 221 3.30 -3.24 12.06
N GLU A 222 3.80 -3.46 13.29
CA GLU A 222 3.15 -4.37 14.25
C GLU A 222 1.75 -3.86 14.65
N LEU A 223 1.53 -2.55 14.61
CA LEU A 223 0.25 -1.90 14.89
C LEU A 223 -0.62 -1.71 13.64
N ALA A 224 -0.15 -2.12 12.46
CA ALA A 224 -0.77 -1.83 11.16
C ALA A 224 -1.07 -0.34 10.98
N ALA A 225 -0.16 0.52 11.42
CA ALA A 225 -0.27 1.97 11.33
C ALA A 225 0.51 2.50 10.11
N ASP A 226 -0.01 3.55 9.47
CA ASP A 226 0.82 4.39 8.61
C ASP A 226 1.82 5.16 9.47
N TYR A 227 3.03 5.39 8.97
CA TYR A 227 4.05 6.06 9.75
C TYR A 227 4.87 7.07 8.94
N SER A 228 5.47 8.02 9.67
CA SER A 228 6.45 8.96 9.17
C SER A 228 7.64 9.05 10.12
N ILE A 229 8.84 9.27 9.57
CA ILE A 229 10.06 9.46 10.34
C ILE A 229 10.59 10.86 10.06
N CYS A 230 10.64 11.70 11.09
CA CYS A 230 11.31 12.99 11.12
C CYS A 230 12.56 12.85 11.98
N ALA A 231 13.64 12.40 11.39
CA ALA A 231 14.85 12.07 12.12
C ALA A 231 16.10 12.33 11.28
N HIS A 232 17.20 12.64 11.96
CA HIS A 232 18.50 12.86 11.34
C HIS A 232 19.62 12.46 12.29
N SER A 233 20.67 11.79 11.80
CA SER A 233 21.81 11.40 12.58
C SER A 233 22.52 12.62 13.17
N GLY A 234 22.91 12.54 14.45
CA GLY A 234 23.50 13.67 15.15
C GLY A 234 22.49 14.72 15.68
N ALA A 235 21.19 14.56 15.39
CA ALA A 235 20.19 15.52 15.84
C ALA A 235 20.07 15.58 17.36
N THR A 236 19.90 16.81 17.88
CA THR A 236 19.73 17.12 19.30
C THR A 236 18.42 17.85 19.55
N VAL A 237 18.01 17.99 20.80
CA VAL A 237 16.99 18.97 21.19
C VAL A 237 17.64 20.30 21.59
N THR A 238 18.88 20.28 22.11
CA THR A 238 19.60 21.46 22.57
C THR A 238 20.23 22.19 21.40
N PRO A 239 19.93 23.49 21.17
CA PRO A 239 20.52 24.26 20.10
C PRO A 239 22.03 24.46 20.24
N GLY A 240 22.72 24.53 19.08
CA GLY A 240 24.15 24.82 18.98
C GLY A 240 25.06 23.66 19.35
N LEU A 241 24.58 22.45 19.28
CA LEU A 241 25.37 21.21 19.24
C LEU A 241 25.56 20.78 17.77
N ALA A 242 26.49 19.82 17.54
CA ALA A 242 27.16 19.58 16.26
C ALA A 242 26.28 19.57 15.00
N GLU A 243 25.24 18.74 14.93
CA GLU A 243 24.41 18.60 13.73
C GLU A 243 23.14 19.47 13.77
N GLY A 244 22.99 20.27 14.84
CA GLY A 244 21.88 21.17 15.05
C GLY A 244 20.64 20.51 15.63
N THR A 245 19.72 21.35 16.05
CA THR A 245 18.52 20.90 16.74
C THR A 245 17.40 20.51 15.79
N LEU A 246 16.74 19.38 16.08
CA LEU A 246 15.52 18.99 15.38
C LEU A 246 14.34 19.90 15.73
N LEU A 247 14.42 20.60 16.88
CA LEU A 247 13.42 21.60 17.29
C LEU A 247 13.18 22.66 16.23
N ASP A 248 14.24 23.15 15.56
CA ASP A 248 14.12 24.15 14.50
C ASP A 248 13.62 23.58 13.17
N LYS A 249 13.73 22.27 12.98
CA LYS A 249 13.50 21.60 11.69
C LYS A 249 12.18 20.83 11.61
N TYR A 250 11.61 20.46 12.75
CA TYR A 250 10.42 19.60 12.84
C TYR A 250 9.24 20.12 12.06
N LEU A 251 9.00 21.44 12.11
CA LEU A 251 7.87 22.07 11.41
C LEU A 251 8.10 22.23 9.89
N GLN A 252 9.32 22.07 9.42
CA GLN A 252 9.67 22.37 8.03
C GLN A 252 9.47 21.14 7.13
N THR A 253 9.05 21.41 5.89
CA THR A 253 8.80 20.36 4.89
C THR A 253 10.08 19.60 4.54
N ASP A 254 11.17 20.33 4.26
CA ASP A 254 12.46 19.76 3.86
C ASP A 254 13.61 20.65 4.31
N ALA A 255 13.81 20.67 5.63
CA ALA A 255 14.72 21.58 6.30
C ALA A 255 16.17 21.49 5.79
N TYR A 256 16.62 20.28 5.45
CA TYR A 256 18.00 20.03 5.02
C TYR A 256 18.27 20.45 3.57
N ASN A 257 17.22 20.57 2.74
CA ASN A 257 17.30 21.11 1.38
C ASN A 257 16.78 22.54 1.26
N GLY A 258 16.63 23.26 2.38
CA GLY A 258 16.25 24.67 2.38
C GLY A 258 14.78 24.95 2.07
N VAL A 259 13.90 23.94 2.08
CA VAL A 259 12.44 24.14 1.96
C VAL A 259 11.87 24.37 3.36
N THR A 260 11.84 25.65 3.75
CA THR A 260 11.44 26.08 5.10
C THR A 260 9.93 26.30 5.25
N SER A 261 9.14 26.04 4.20
CA SER A 261 7.67 26.04 4.31
C SER A 261 7.21 25.04 5.36
N GLU A 262 6.11 25.34 6.01
CA GLU A 262 5.54 24.44 7.02
C GLU A 262 5.13 23.10 6.40
N TYR A 263 5.48 22.01 7.06
CA TYR A 263 5.06 20.67 6.67
C TYR A 263 3.55 20.50 6.90
N ASP A 264 2.88 19.87 5.93
CA ASP A 264 1.48 19.47 6.08
C ASP A 264 1.37 18.20 6.93
N PHE A 265 0.99 18.36 8.19
CA PHE A 265 0.82 17.25 9.13
C PHE A 265 -0.43 16.39 8.87
N GLU A 266 -1.24 16.74 7.85
CA GLU A 266 -2.45 16.00 7.44
C GLU A 266 -3.38 15.64 8.62
N GLY A 267 -3.61 16.60 9.52
CA GLY A 267 -4.48 16.43 10.69
C GLY A 267 -3.79 15.81 11.93
N GLY A 268 -2.49 15.56 11.86
CA GLY A 268 -1.70 15.02 12.96
C GLY A 268 -1.64 13.49 12.99
N SER A 269 -0.96 12.97 13.99
CA SER A 269 -0.78 11.54 14.27
C SER A 269 -1.54 11.13 15.53
N ASP A 270 -1.90 9.84 15.65
CA ASP A 270 -2.50 9.30 16.88
C ASP A 270 -1.45 9.11 17.99
N VAL A 271 -0.22 8.77 17.57
CA VAL A 271 0.91 8.59 18.46
C VAL A 271 2.13 9.28 17.87
N VAL A 272 2.89 9.97 18.70
CA VAL A 272 4.21 10.49 18.34
C VAL A 272 5.26 9.90 19.29
N ILE A 273 6.27 9.24 18.73
CA ILE A 273 7.39 8.70 19.46
C ILE A 273 8.56 9.67 19.33
N ILE A 274 9.04 10.22 20.45
CA ILE A 274 10.22 11.10 20.49
C ILE A 274 11.38 10.28 21.02
N HIS A 275 12.43 10.08 20.21
CA HIS A 275 13.70 9.47 20.57
C HIS A 275 14.81 10.48 20.31
N LEU A 276 15.06 11.34 21.28
CA LEU A 276 16.07 12.39 21.22
C LEU A 276 16.73 12.53 22.60
N GLY A 277 18.05 12.69 22.60
CA GLY A 277 18.84 12.85 23.81
C GLY A 277 20.17 12.14 23.78
N ASP A 278 20.38 11.14 22.92
CA ASP A 278 21.64 10.43 22.83
C ASP A 278 22.78 11.39 22.47
N ASN A 279 22.58 12.25 21.46
CA ASN A 279 23.56 13.27 21.06
C ASN A 279 23.65 14.44 22.05
N ASP A 280 22.59 14.76 22.77
CA ASP A 280 22.63 15.73 23.86
C ASP A 280 23.46 15.20 25.02
N HIS A 281 23.38 13.90 25.34
CA HIS A 281 24.19 13.23 26.35
C HIS A 281 25.67 13.31 26.01
N ASP A 282 26.06 12.91 24.81
CA ASP A 282 27.44 12.88 24.35
C ASP A 282 28.09 14.28 24.31
N ALA A 283 27.28 15.32 24.16
CA ALA A 283 27.74 16.70 24.12
C ALA A 283 27.62 17.44 25.47
N THR A 284 27.24 16.77 26.56
CA THR A 284 26.85 17.40 27.84
C THR A 284 27.92 18.16 28.59
N GLU A 285 29.18 17.86 28.41
CA GLU A 285 30.25 18.62 29.08
C GLU A 285 30.17 20.12 28.81
N ALA A 286 29.49 20.53 27.70
CA ALA A 286 29.40 21.91 27.29
C ALA A 286 28.12 22.65 27.72
N LYS A 287 26.95 21.98 27.93
CA LYS A 287 25.67 22.70 28.06
C LYS A 287 24.71 22.23 29.16
N GLY A 288 24.99 21.08 29.79
CA GLY A 288 24.29 20.60 31.00
C GLY A 288 22.87 20.07 30.79
N THR A 289 22.44 19.19 31.68
CA THR A 289 21.15 18.50 31.67
C THR A 289 19.93 19.43 31.77
N SER A 290 20.10 20.62 32.40
CA SER A 290 19.01 21.63 32.47
C SER A 290 18.60 22.18 31.10
N ASN A 291 19.55 22.29 30.18
CA ASN A 291 19.23 22.67 28.79
C ASN A 291 18.47 21.57 28.07
N TYR A 292 18.91 20.32 28.22
CA TYR A 292 18.18 19.17 27.69
C TYR A 292 16.71 19.13 28.16
N VAL A 293 16.49 19.25 29.48
CA VAL A 293 15.15 19.31 30.09
C VAL A 293 14.29 20.42 29.46
N LYS A 294 14.86 21.64 29.39
CA LYS A 294 14.18 22.81 28.80
C LYS A 294 13.78 22.58 27.35
N TYR A 295 14.72 22.13 26.52
CA TYR A 295 14.50 22.06 25.08
C TYR A 295 13.70 20.80 24.69
N LEU A 296 13.79 19.68 25.43
CA LEU A 296 12.89 18.56 25.24
C LEU A 296 11.44 18.92 25.60
N ALA A 297 11.24 19.72 26.67
CA ALA A 297 9.91 20.25 26.99
C ALA A 297 9.35 21.13 25.86
N GLN A 298 10.19 21.97 25.25
CA GLN A 298 9.79 22.76 24.07
C GLN A 298 9.46 21.87 22.87
N MET A 299 10.24 20.82 22.62
CA MET A 299 9.97 19.84 21.56
C MET A 299 8.64 19.13 21.75
N ILE A 300 8.33 18.69 22.99
CA ILE A 300 7.03 18.11 23.34
C ILE A 300 5.89 19.07 23.01
N ASN A 301 6.01 20.34 23.41
CA ASN A 301 4.99 21.36 23.15
C ASN A 301 4.85 21.67 21.65
N GLN A 302 5.93 21.68 20.90
CA GLN A 302 5.91 21.87 19.45
C GLN A 302 5.21 20.70 18.74
N VAL A 303 5.55 19.46 19.13
CA VAL A 303 4.88 18.24 18.65
C VAL A 303 3.39 18.28 18.98
N ARG A 304 3.02 18.66 20.20
CA ARG A 304 1.62 18.81 20.64
C ARG A 304 0.85 19.80 19.78
N SER A 305 1.48 20.91 19.38
CA SER A 305 0.83 21.94 18.56
C SER A 305 0.35 21.42 17.21
N LYS A 306 1.03 20.39 16.67
CA LYS A 306 0.70 19.76 15.37
C LYS A 306 -0.05 18.44 15.52
N ASN A 307 -0.05 17.86 16.71
CA ASN A 307 -0.70 16.59 17.03
C ASN A 307 -1.56 16.75 18.29
N PRO A 308 -2.65 17.54 18.25
CA PRO A 308 -3.38 17.97 19.46
C PRO A 308 -3.95 16.80 20.28
N ASN A 309 -4.29 15.69 19.64
CA ASN A 309 -4.90 14.52 20.28
C ASN A 309 -3.93 13.34 20.48
N ALA A 310 -2.68 13.46 20.03
CA ALA A 310 -1.73 12.36 20.07
C ALA A 310 -1.37 11.92 21.48
N LYS A 311 -1.05 10.64 21.67
CA LYS A 311 -0.23 10.18 22.76
C LYS A 311 1.24 10.40 22.38
N ILE A 312 1.95 11.25 23.13
CA ILE A 312 3.38 11.48 22.90
C ILE A 312 4.16 10.52 23.82
N ILE A 313 5.13 9.81 23.29
CA ILE A 313 5.92 8.83 24.03
C ILE A 313 7.40 9.20 23.87
N CYS A 314 8.00 9.65 24.96
CA CYS A 314 9.44 9.90 25.01
C CYS A 314 10.17 8.60 25.33
N VAL A 315 11.05 8.17 24.43
CA VAL A 315 11.89 6.98 24.53
C VAL A 315 13.34 7.41 24.52
N LEU A 316 14.13 6.89 25.44
CA LEU A 316 15.57 7.02 25.41
C LEU A 316 16.16 5.65 25.68
N SER A 317 17.33 5.33 25.08
CA SER A 317 18.14 4.19 25.50
C SER A 317 18.24 2.97 24.58
N LEU A 318 18.26 3.17 23.26
CA LEU A 318 18.95 2.17 22.43
C LEU A 318 20.47 2.24 22.63
N ALA A 319 21.01 3.43 22.88
CA ALA A 319 22.42 3.65 23.17
C ALA A 319 22.84 3.38 24.61
N GLY A 320 21.89 3.17 25.53
CA GLY A 320 22.24 2.74 26.91
C GLY A 320 22.26 3.83 27.96
N TYR A 321 21.88 5.06 27.68
CA TYR A 321 21.92 6.22 28.59
C TYR A 321 20.77 6.22 29.63
N SER A 322 20.68 5.16 30.41
CA SER A 322 19.60 5.00 31.41
C SER A 322 19.67 6.02 32.55
N ASP A 323 20.83 6.59 32.81
CA ASP A 323 21.07 7.67 33.78
C ASP A 323 20.32 8.97 33.38
N TRP A 324 19.96 9.15 32.12
CA TRP A 324 19.18 10.29 31.62
C TRP A 324 17.68 10.13 31.72
N HIS A 325 17.15 8.97 32.05
CA HIS A 325 15.72 8.76 32.24
C HIS A 325 15.05 9.71 33.23
N PRO A 326 15.70 10.15 34.34
CA PRO A 326 15.13 11.17 35.24
C PRO A 326 14.92 12.51 34.54
N TYR A 327 15.81 12.92 33.64
CA TYR A 327 15.72 14.20 32.92
C TYR A 327 14.63 14.17 31.84
N VAL A 328 14.38 13.03 31.23
CA VAL A 328 13.19 12.84 30.35
C VAL A 328 11.90 13.10 31.12
N GLN A 329 11.78 12.56 32.35
CA GLN A 329 10.62 12.81 33.20
C GLN A 329 10.48 14.29 33.58
N GLN A 330 11.59 14.93 33.97
CA GLN A 330 11.58 16.36 34.27
C GLN A 330 11.15 17.22 33.08
N ALA A 331 11.55 16.84 31.87
CA ALA A 331 11.10 17.55 30.63
C ALA A 331 9.60 17.36 30.38
N ILE A 332 9.07 16.15 30.59
CA ILE A 332 7.63 15.90 30.48
C ILE A 332 6.87 16.76 31.49
N ASP A 333 7.31 16.76 32.75
CA ASP A 333 6.69 17.58 33.81
C ASP A 333 6.77 19.07 33.49
N ALA A 334 7.92 19.55 32.99
CA ALA A 334 8.13 20.95 32.60
C ALA A 334 7.31 21.36 31.36
N SER A 335 6.96 20.43 30.47
CA SER A 335 6.10 20.70 29.32
C SER A 335 4.66 21.03 29.71
N GLY A 336 4.20 20.51 30.85
CA GLY A 336 2.81 20.60 31.32
C GLY A 336 1.84 19.72 30.50
N ASP A 337 2.34 18.89 29.59
CA ASP A 337 1.50 18.04 28.75
C ASP A 337 1.05 16.77 29.48
N THR A 338 -0.26 16.60 29.64
CA THR A 338 -0.85 15.48 30.41
C THR A 338 -1.00 14.20 29.57
N ASN A 339 -0.73 14.25 28.27
CA ASN A 339 -0.81 13.12 27.35
C ASN A 339 0.58 12.71 26.81
N THR A 340 1.64 13.06 27.53
CA THR A 340 3.02 12.65 27.25
C THR A 340 3.48 11.62 28.27
N TYR A 341 4.10 10.57 27.80
CA TYR A 341 4.49 9.39 28.56
C TYR A 341 5.98 9.10 28.38
N LYS A 342 6.65 8.65 29.45
CA LYS A 342 7.99 8.11 29.37
C LYS A 342 7.92 6.60 29.17
N TYR A 343 8.66 6.08 28.21
CA TYR A 343 8.85 4.65 28.01
C TYR A 343 10.30 4.26 28.28
N LEU A 344 10.49 3.30 29.18
CA LEU A 344 11.80 2.78 29.53
C LEU A 344 12.08 1.50 28.76
N ASN A 345 13.11 1.51 27.91
CA ASN A 345 13.60 0.29 27.29
C ASN A 345 14.61 -0.40 28.21
N GLY A 346 14.30 -1.61 28.64
CA GLY A 346 15.19 -2.41 29.50
C GLY A 346 16.36 -3.07 28.75
N ASN A 347 16.42 -2.98 27.43
CA ASN A 347 17.43 -3.61 26.59
C ASN A 347 18.16 -2.55 25.77
N SER A 348 19.37 -2.20 26.18
CA SER A 348 20.32 -1.45 25.38
C SER A 348 21.32 -2.39 24.75
N ASN A 349 21.73 -2.16 23.52
CA ASN A 349 22.90 -2.81 22.95
C ASN A 349 23.53 -1.99 21.83
N ASN A 350 24.84 -1.93 21.92
CA ASN A 350 25.77 -1.18 21.09
C ASN A 350 26.55 -2.14 20.18
N GLY A 351 25.86 -3.05 19.49
CA GLY A 351 26.52 -4.05 18.64
C GLY A 351 26.86 -3.55 17.25
N ALA A 352 26.37 -2.36 16.86
CA ALA A 352 26.65 -1.72 15.58
C ALA A 352 27.74 -0.64 15.72
N PRO A 353 28.33 -0.16 14.60
CA PRO A 353 29.30 0.92 14.58
C PRO A 353 28.85 2.17 15.33
N ALA A 354 29.81 2.92 15.88
CA ALA A 354 29.61 4.17 16.61
C ALA A 354 28.58 4.06 17.76
N GLY A 355 28.52 2.92 18.45
CA GLY A 355 27.67 2.72 19.62
C GLY A 355 26.18 2.54 19.32
N HIS A 356 25.81 2.29 18.08
CA HIS A 356 24.40 2.11 17.67
C HIS A 356 23.90 0.67 17.84
N ALA A 357 22.60 0.49 17.66
CA ALA A 357 21.92 -0.78 17.80
C ALA A 357 21.82 -1.54 16.48
N LEU A 358 22.07 -2.85 16.50
CA LEU A 358 21.80 -3.75 15.38
C LEU A 358 20.29 -3.93 15.16
N GLN A 359 19.90 -4.33 13.95
CA GLN A 359 18.52 -4.53 13.53
C GLN A 359 17.69 -5.38 14.52
N LYS A 360 18.26 -6.43 15.09
CA LYS A 360 17.59 -7.28 16.10
C LYS A 360 17.10 -6.50 17.31
N TYR A 361 17.84 -5.50 17.78
CA TYR A 361 17.46 -4.67 18.93
C TYR A 361 16.43 -3.60 18.55
N HIS A 362 16.52 -3.03 17.36
CA HIS A 362 15.46 -2.21 16.80
C HIS A 362 14.13 -2.98 16.75
N LYS A 363 14.15 -4.24 16.30
CA LYS A 363 12.96 -5.09 16.27
C LYS A 363 12.39 -5.36 17.66
N ILE A 364 13.26 -5.69 18.63
CA ILE A 364 12.83 -5.92 20.03
C ILE A 364 12.17 -4.66 20.60
N LEU A 365 12.81 -3.49 20.49
CA LEU A 365 12.23 -2.23 20.96
C LEU A 365 10.92 -1.91 20.24
N GLY A 366 10.87 -2.07 18.92
CA GLY A 366 9.68 -1.80 18.13
C GLY A 366 8.49 -2.65 18.55
N LEU A 367 8.69 -3.94 18.76
CA LEU A 367 7.63 -4.85 19.23
C LEU A 367 7.18 -4.54 20.66
N ASN A 368 8.11 -4.19 21.55
CA ASN A 368 7.80 -3.80 22.92
C ASN A 368 7.01 -2.47 22.97
N LEU A 369 7.41 -1.48 22.17
CA LEU A 369 6.67 -0.22 22.01
C LEU A 369 5.27 -0.47 21.43
N ALA A 370 5.14 -1.35 20.44
CA ALA A 370 3.85 -1.71 19.89
C ALA A 370 2.90 -2.31 20.93
N ALA A 371 3.42 -3.18 21.81
CA ALA A 371 2.64 -3.75 22.91
C ALA A 371 2.20 -2.67 23.91
N TYR A 372 3.09 -1.75 24.25
CA TYR A 372 2.80 -0.61 25.12
C TYR A 372 1.75 0.31 24.52
N ILE A 373 1.93 0.73 23.26
CA ILE A 373 1.02 1.61 22.53
C ILE A 373 -0.35 0.94 22.35
N ARG A 374 -0.38 -0.36 22.06
CA ARG A 374 -1.62 -1.13 21.95
C ARG A 374 -2.45 -1.02 23.23
N THR A 375 -1.81 -1.12 24.37
CA THR A 375 -2.47 -0.96 25.68
C THR A 375 -2.90 0.48 25.91
N LEU A 376 -2.02 1.46 25.67
CA LEU A 376 -2.28 2.89 25.89
C LEU A 376 -3.41 3.44 25.02
N MET A 377 -3.50 2.97 23.78
CA MET A 377 -4.50 3.41 22.79
C MET A 377 -5.77 2.56 22.77
N GLY A 378 -5.79 1.44 23.46
CA GLY A 378 -6.87 0.45 23.33
C GLY A 378 -6.92 -0.20 21.93
N TRP A 379 -5.81 -0.22 21.20
CA TRP A 379 -5.72 -0.82 19.87
C TRP A 379 -5.61 -2.34 19.96
N ASN A 380 -6.74 -3.03 19.93
CA ASN A 380 -6.79 -4.49 20.03
C ASN A 380 -6.54 -5.14 18.67
N GLY A 381 -5.47 -5.96 18.57
CA GLY A 381 -5.15 -6.81 17.42
C GLY A 381 -4.61 -6.04 16.20
N LYS A 382 -4.04 -6.78 15.26
CA LYS A 382 -3.73 -6.28 13.92
C LYS A 382 -5.02 -6.09 13.14
N VAL A 383 -5.06 -5.06 12.30
CA VAL A 383 -6.11 -4.86 11.31
C VAL A 383 -5.53 -5.08 9.90
N TYR A 384 -6.37 -5.59 9.03
CA TYR A 384 -5.98 -5.93 7.66
C TYR A 384 -6.86 -5.18 6.67
N GLU A 385 -6.26 -4.71 5.58
CA GLU A 385 -6.96 -3.93 4.56
C GLU A 385 -7.93 -4.80 3.76
N THR A 386 -9.10 -4.27 3.50
CA THR A 386 -10.08 -4.82 2.57
C THR A 386 -10.21 -3.87 1.39
N VAL A 387 -9.92 -4.38 0.20
CA VAL A 387 -9.89 -3.63 -1.06
C VAL A 387 -11.06 -4.05 -1.91
N ALA A 388 -11.83 -3.09 -2.42
CA ALA A 388 -12.80 -3.34 -3.47
C ALA A 388 -12.13 -3.29 -4.85
N ASN A 389 -12.48 -4.22 -5.72
CA ASN A 389 -12.11 -4.13 -7.12
C ASN A 389 -12.98 -3.08 -7.83
N THR A 390 -12.36 -2.00 -8.30
CA THR A 390 -13.02 -0.88 -8.97
C THR A 390 -12.80 -0.85 -10.48
N ALA A 391 -12.26 -1.93 -11.05
CA ALA A 391 -11.94 -2.00 -12.49
C ALA A 391 -13.15 -1.88 -13.41
N ASN A 392 -14.35 -2.16 -12.90
CA ASN A 392 -15.59 -1.99 -13.66
C ASN A 392 -16.43 -0.87 -13.05
N SER A 393 -16.55 0.25 -13.74
CA SER A 393 -17.30 1.44 -13.28
C SER A 393 -18.80 1.20 -13.08
N ASN A 394 -19.35 0.14 -13.70
CA ASN A 394 -20.76 -0.24 -13.52
C ASN A 394 -20.99 -1.04 -12.24
N ILE A 395 -19.92 -1.48 -11.57
CA ILE A 395 -19.99 -2.27 -10.33
C ILE A 395 -19.55 -1.38 -9.17
N SER A 396 -20.40 -1.29 -8.14
CA SER A 396 -20.06 -0.65 -6.88
C SER A 396 -20.01 -1.71 -5.78
N VAL A 397 -18.92 -1.69 -5.00
CA VAL A 397 -18.75 -2.53 -3.82
C VAL A 397 -18.68 -1.61 -2.61
N ASN A 398 -19.78 -1.50 -1.88
CA ASN A 398 -19.82 -0.68 -0.68
C ASN A 398 -19.28 -1.47 0.52
N LEU A 399 -18.02 -1.26 0.85
CA LEU A 399 -17.38 -1.77 2.06
C LEU A 399 -17.55 -0.75 3.19
N PRO A 400 -18.17 -1.12 4.33
CA PRO A 400 -18.40 -0.19 5.45
C PRO A 400 -17.10 0.39 6.02
N GLN A 401 -16.01 -0.36 5.97
CA GLN A 401 -14.69 0.02 6.45
C GLN A 401 -13.59 -0.51 5.51
N SER A 402 -12.45 0.13 5.54
CA SER A 402 -11.27 -0.33 4.78
C SER A 402 -10.37 -1.29 5.57
N PHE A 403 -10.54 -1.39 6.91
CA PHE A 403 -9.69 -2.19 7.78
C PHE A 403 -10.53 -2.98 8.79
N TYR A 404 -10.20 -4.27 8.94
CA TYR A 404 -10.87 -5.20 9.87
C TYR A 404 -9.83 -6.04 10.61
N LYS A 405 -10.19 -6.53 11.81
CA LYS A 405 -9.38 -7.52 12.54
C LYS A 405 -9.56 -8.91 11.92
N ALA A 406 -8.53 -9.76 12.04
CA ALA A 406 -8.71 -11.17 11.73
C ALA A 406 -9.84 -11.77 12.59
N GLY A 407 -10.73 -12.53 11.95
CA GLY A 407 -11.91 -13.10 12.57
C GLY A 407 -13.17 -12.22 12.52
N ASP A 408 -13.08 -10.94 12.18
CA ASP A 408 -14.25 -10.08 11.99
C ASP A 408 -15.10 -10.57 10.82
N THR A 409 -16.42 -10.48 10.95
CA THR A 409 -17.33 -10.71 9.83
C THR A 409 -17.46 -9.42 9.03
N VAL A 410 -17.01 -9.46 7.78
CA VAL A 410 -17.14 -8.36 6.82
C VAL A 410 -18.38 -8.60 5.98
N THR A 411 -19.32 -7.66 6.00
CA THR A 411 -20.55 -7.73 5.17
C THR A 411 -20.57 -6.55 4.21
N PHE A 412 -20.91 -6.81 2.95
CA PHE A 412 -21.00 -5.79 1.90
C PHE A 412 -22.18 -6.08 0.99
N THR A 413 -22.71 -5.02 0.39
CA THR A 413 -23.83 -5.11 -0.55
C THR A 413 -23.43 -4.44 -1.85
N PRO A 414 -23.01 -5.23 -2.87
CA PRO A 414 -22.63 -4.68 -4.15
C PRO A 414 -23.86 -4.27 -4.96
N SER A 415 -23.65 -3.39 -5.93
CA SER A 415 -24.66 -3.03 -6.93
C SER A 415 -24.04 -3.01 -8.32
N VAL A 416 -24.86 -3.27 -9.33
CA VAL A 416 -24.49 -3.23 -10.74
C VAL A 416 -25.45 -2.30 -11.47
N THR A 417 -24.91 -1.24 -12.10
CA THR A 417 -25.71 -0.30 -12.89
C THR A 417 -26.07 -0.94 -14.22
N GLY A 418 -27.34 -1.04 -14.52
CA GLY A 418 -27.84 -1.65 -15.77
C GLY A 418 -27.76 -3.18 -15.82
N GLY A 419 -27.63 -3.85 -14.68
CA GLY A 419 -27.55 -5.31 -14.60
C GLY A 419 -27.86 -5.84 -13.20
N GLN A 420 -27.49 -7.07 -12.97
CA GLN A 420 -27.61 -7.75 -11.67
C GLN A 420 -26.24 -8.23 -11.21
N VAL A 421 -26.10 -8.37 -9.89
CA VAL A 421 -24.90 -8.97 -9.27
C VAL A 421 -24.91 -10.48 -9.51
N GLY A 422 -23.91 -10.96 -10.23
CA GLY A 422 -23.71 -12.40 -10.50
C GLY A 422 -23.05 -13.09 -9.31
N SER A 423 -21.77 -12.81 -9.13
CA SER A 423 -20.98 -13.44 -8.09
C SER A 423 -20.11 -12.43 -7.33
N ALA A 424 -19.63 -12.83 -6.18
CA ALA A 424 -18.59 -12.12 -5.43
C ALA A 424 -17.51 -13.11 -5.02
N THR A 425 -16.26 -12.71 -5.19
CA THR A 425 -15.08 -13.47 -4.77
C THR A 425 -14.22 -12.63 -3.85
N VAL A 426 -13.57 -13.26 -2.89
CA VAL A 426 -12.61 -12.64 -1.99
C VAL A 426 -11.33 -13.43 -2.03
N LYS A 427 -10.21 -12.76 -2.30
CA LYS A 427 -8.89 -13.38 -2.34
C LYS A 427 -7.92 -12.61 -1.47
N THR A 428 -6.98 -13.30 -0.84
CA THR A 428 -5.89 -12.64 -0.14
C THR A 428 -4.94 -11.97 -1.13
N ILE A 429 -4.41 -10.79 -0.76
CA ILE A 429 -3.46 -10.01 -1.57
C ILE A 429 -2.22 -9.59 -0.78
N GLY A 430 -1.95 -10.25 0.32
CA GLY A 430 -0.77 -10.05 1.14
C GLY A 430 0.11 -11.30 1.16
N THR A 431 0.42 -11.78 2.36
CA THR A 431 1.34 -12.91 2.60
C THR A 431 0.91 -14.22 1.95
N THR A 432 -0.39 -14.48 1.87
CA THR A 432 -0.97 -15.70 1.29
C THR A 432 -1.63 -15.43 -0.05
N TYR A 433 -0.99 -14.60 -0.87
CA TYR A 433 -1.50 -14.08 -2.14
C TYR A 433 -2.27 -15.11 -2.98
N GLY A 434 -3.46 -14.71 -3.47
CA GLY A 434 -4.30 -15.51 -4.35
C GLY A 434 -5.13 -16.59 -3.67
N THR A 435 -5.04 -16.74 -2.33
CA THR A 435 -5.85 -17.73 -1.60
C THR A 435 -7.31 -17.27 -1.54
N ASN A 436 -8.24 -18.15 -1.93
CA ASN A 436 -9.67 -17.87 -1.85
C ASN A 436 -10.15 -17.84 -0.41
N VAL A 437 -10.93 -16.81 -0.07
CA VAL A 437 -11.65 -16.69 1.19
C VAL A 437 -13.11 -17.05 0.94
N ALA A 438 -13.69 -17.91 1.77
CA ALA A 438 -15.07 -18.34 1.62
C ALA A 438 -16.04 -17.16 1.76
N VAL A 439 -16.96 -17.02 0.80
CA VAL A 439 -17.98 -15.96 0.75
C VAL A 439 -19.36 -16.59 0.89
N ALA A 440 -20.14 -16.08 1.82
CA ALA A 440 -21.55 -16.43 1.99
C ALA A 440 -22.43 -15.34 1.35
N LYS A 441 -23.55 -15.75 0.69
CA LYS A 441 -24.54 -14.85 0.10
C LYS A 441 -25.84 -14.94 0.91
N SER A 442 -26.43 -13.81 1.26
CA SER A 442 -27.73 -13.70 1.92
C SER A 442 -28.52 -12.55 1.28
N GLY A 443 -29.51 -12.90 0.47
CA GLY A 443 -30.22 -11.90 -0.34
C GLY A 443 -29.28 -11.17 -1.30
N SER A 444 -29.25 -9.84 -1.22
CA SER A 444 -28.35 -8.98 -1.99
C SER A 444 -26.98 -8.75 -1.33
N SER A 445 -26.79 -9.23 -0.08
CA SER A 445 -25.56 -9.02 0.68
C SER A 445 -24.66 -10.24 0.62
N PHE A 446 -23.37 -9.98 0.71
CA PHE A 446 -22.31 -10.99 0.82
C PHE A 446 -21.54 -10.78 2.11
N SER A 447 -21.00 -11.86 2.67
CA SER A 447 -20.16 -11.78 3.86
C SER A 447 -19.03 -12.80 3.81
N PHE A 448 -17.93 -12.46 4.49
CA PHE A 448 -16.80 -13.36 4.71
C PHE A 448 -16.18 -13.09 6.08
N THR A 449 -15.40 -14.04 6.57
CA THR A 449 -14.57 -13.85 7.76
C THR A 449 -13.21 -13.30 7.35
N MET A 450 -12.80 -12.17 7.92
CA MET A 450 -11.54 -11.53 7.63
C MET A 450 -10.36 -12.45 8.00
N PRO A 451 -9.49 -12.84 7.05
CA PRO A 451 -8.30 -13.63 7.37
C PRO A 451 -7.23 -12.76 8.05
N SER A 452 -6.15 -13.40 8.51
CA SER A 452 -4.94 -12.70 9.00
C SER A 452 -4.09 -12.16 7.85
N ASP A 453 -4.74 -11.61 6.81
CA ASP A 453 -4.13 -11.08 5.60
C ASP A 453 -5.02 -10.02 4.96
N ARG A 454 -4.45 -9.21 4.07
CA ARG A 454 -5.17 -8.25 3.24
C ARG A 454 -5.98 -8.99 2.19
N VAL A 455 -7.15 -8.44 1.83
CA VAL A 455 -8.05 -9.09 0.87
C VAL A 455 -8.51 -8.14 -0.23
N LEU A 456 -8.73 -8.70 -1.42
CA LEU A 456 -9.41 -8.09 -2.54
C LEU A 456 -10.80 -8.69 -2.67
N VAL A 457 -11.81 -7.82 -2.66
CA VAL A 457 -13.20 -8.16 -2.93
C VAL A 457 -13.51 -7.83 -4.39
N SER A 458 -13.84 -8.83 -5.18
CA SER A 458 -14.24 -8.67 -6.58
C SER A 458 -15.68 -9.11 -6.76
N VAL A 459 -16.43 -8.36 -7.56
CA VAL A 459 -17.82 -8.65 -7.89
C VAL A 459 -17.95 -8.71 -9.41
N GLU A 460 -18.70 -9.69 -9.88
CA GLU A 460 -19.01 -9.86 -11.29
C GLU A 460 -20.49 -9.57 -11.53
N ALA A 461 -20.78 -8.86 -12.62
CA ALA A 461 -22.14 -8.67 -13.08
C ALA A 461 -22.63 -9.95 -13.78
N SER A 462 -23.90 -10.29 -13.59
CA SER A 462 -24.52 -11.30 -14.42
C SER A 462 -24.63 -10.80 -15.85
N LYS A 463 -24.31 -11.66 -16.79
CA LYS A 463 -24.50 -11.37 -18.23
C LYS A 463 -25.99 -11.35 -18.53
N GLN A 464 -26.46 -10.25 -19.13
CA GLN A 464 -27.82 -10.13 -19.60
C GLN A 464 -27.96 -10.80 -20.98
N LEU A 465 -28.85 -11.73 -21.11
CA LEU A 465 -29.14 -12.45 -22.35
C LEU A 465 -30.59 -12.19 -22.74
N LEU A 466 -30.83 -12.04 -24.04
CA LEU A 466 -32.18 -11.95 -24.57
C LEU A 466 -32.89 -13.31 -24.38
N ALA A 467 -34.02 -13.30 -23.68
CA ALA A 467 -34.77 -14.52 -23.44
C ALA A 467 -35.22 -15.19 -24.74
N GLY A 468 -34.98 -16.49 -24.85
CA GLY A 468 -35.29 -17.27 -26.02
C GLY A 468 -34.34 -17.13 -27.21
N ASP A 469 -33.25 -16.36 -27.11
CA ASP A 469 -32.21 -16.23 -28.13
C ASP A 469 -31.07 -17.23 -27.91
N ILE A 470 -31.32 -18.49 -28.20
CA ILE A 470 -30.39 -19.60 -27.93
C ILE A 470 -29.12 -19.51 -28.79
N ASN A 471 -29.25 -19.01 -30.02
CA ASN A 471 -28.11 -18.86 -30.92
C ASN A 471 -27.32 -17.56 -30.71
N LEU A 472 -27.73 -16.75 -29.74
CA LEU A 472 -27.13 -15.47 -29.36
C LEU A 472 -27.02 -14.47 -30.54
N SER A 473 -28.01 -14.49 -31.41
CA SER A 473 -28.07 -13.66 -32.62
C SER A 473 -28.64 -12.26 -32.39
N GLY A 474 -29.12 -11.96 -31.18
CA GLY A 474 -29.82 -10.74 -30.81
C GLY A 474 -31.32 -10.78 -31.15
N LYS A 475 -31.88 -11.94 -31.48
CA LYS A 475 -33.32 -12.11 -31.79
C LYS A 475 -33.78 -13.52 -31.40
N SER A 476 -34.87 -13.61 -30.67
CA SER A 476 -35.52 -14.88 -30.41
C SER A 476 -36.51 -15.20 -31.55
N ASN A 477 -36.40 -16.39 -32.16
CA ASN A 477 -37.19 -16.81 -33.31
C ASN A 477 -37.33 -18.35 -33.38
N ALA A 478 -37.96 -18.87 -34.45
CA ALA A 478 -38.22 -20.31 -34.59
C ALA A 478 -36.95 -21.17 -34.73
N VAL A 479 -35.80 -20.59 -35.11
CA VAL A 479 -34.52 -21.31 -35.13
C VAL A 479 -34.09 -21.67 -33.69
N ASP A 480 -34.30 -20.77 -32.76
CA ASP A 480 -33.96 -20.98 -31.35
C ASP A 480 -34.85 -22.07 -30.74
N ALA A 481 -36.15 -22.06 -31.07
CA ALA A 481 -37.05 -23.16 -30.68
C ALA A 481 -36.57 -24.53 -31.20
N LEU A 482 -36.08 -24.56 -32.45
CA LEU A 482 -35.50 -25.77 -33.02
C LEU A 482 -34.22 -26.18 -32.32
N MET A 483 -33.37 -25.23 -31.94
CA MET A 483 -32.14 -25.51 -31.18
C MET A 483 -32.49 -26.08 -29.78
N ALA A 484 -33.49 -25.52 -29.10
CA ALA A 484 -33.99 -26.06 -27.82
C ALA A 484 -34.41 -27.53 -27.98
N LEU A 485 -35.26 -27.85 -28.99
CA LEU A 485 -35.70 -29.21 -29.28
C LEU A 485 -34.53 -30.16 -29.58
N LYS A 486 -33.57 -29.71 -30.40
CA LYS A 486 -32.37 -30.52 -30.71
C LYS A 486 -31.52 -30.76 -29.44
N CYS A 487 -31.42 -29.81 -28.52
CA CYS A 487 -30.74 -29.99 -27.26
C CYS A 487 -31.47 -31.04 -26.39
N VAL A 488 -32.77 -30.91 -26.22
CA VAL A 488 -33.60 -31.85 -25.46
C VAL A 488 -33.53 -33.25 -26.00
N THR A 489 -33.49 -33.43 -27.33
CA THR A 489 -33.34 -34.74 -27.99
C THR A 489 -31.89 -35.22 -28.07
N LYS A 490 -30.95 -34.50 -27.43
CA LYS A 490 -29.50 -34.78 -27.39
C LYS A 490 -28.84 -34.81 -28.78
N SER A 491 -29.42 -34.19 -29.79
CA SER A 491 -28.86 -34.03 -31.15
C SER A 491 -28.05 -32.76 -31.31
N LEU A 492 -28.04 -31.86 -30.29
CA LEU A 492 -27.24 -30.65 -30.20
C LEU A 492 -26.77 -30.46 -28.74
N THR A 493 -25.52 -30.07 -28.57
CA THR A 493 -24.99 -29.64 -27.27
C THR A 493 -24.93 -28.11 -27.25
N LEU A 494 -25.53 -27.48 -26.25
CA LEU A 494 -25.52 -26.05 -26.03
C LEU A 494 -24.52 -25.69 -24.94
N SER A 495 -23.96 -24.49 -24.98
CA SER A 495 -23.21 -23.93 -23.86
C SER A 495 -24.16 -23.62 -22.69
N SER A 496 -23.60 -23.44 -21.50
CA SER A 496 -24.40 -23.02 -20.31
C SER A 496 -25.10 -21.68 -20.55
N GLU A 497 -24.47 -20.75 -21.25
CA GLU A 497 -25.04 -19.47 -21.65
C GLU A 497 -26.24 -19.62 -22.59
N GLN A 498 -26.11 -20.44 -23.61
CA GLN A 498 -27.18 -20.76 -24.54
C GLN A 498 -28.36 -21.47 -23.86
N THR A 499 -28.04 -22.36 -22.92
CA THR A 499 -29.06 -23.05 -22.11
C THR A 499 -29.81 -22.08 -21.22
N ALA A 500 -29.12 -21.13 -20.59
CA ALA A 500 -29.73 -20.08 -19.78
C ALA A 500 -30.63 -19.16 -20.60
N ALA A 501 -30.19 -18.75 -21.81
CA ALA A 501 -31.01 -17.96 -22.71
C ALA A 501 -32.29 -18.70 -23.13
N GLY A 502 -32.24 -20.01 -23.20
CA GLY A 502 -33.37 -20.88 -23.60
C GLY A 502 -34.38 -21.20 -22.50
N ASP A 503 -34.02 -21.06 -21.23
CA ASP A 503 -34.92 -21.29 -20.08
C ASP A 503 -35.86 -20.09 -19.91
N VAL A 504 -36.89 -20.05 -20.76
CA VAL A 504 -37.82 -18.91 -20.84
C VAL A 504 -38.98 -19.01 -19.84
N ASN A 505 -39.12 -20.14 -19.15
CA ASN A 505 -40.09 -20.31 -18.06
C ASN A 505 -39.45 -20.10 -16.66
N GLY A 506 -38.11 -20.09 -16.56
CA GLY A 506 -37.36 -19.82 -15.32
C GLY A 506 -37.33 -20.98 -14.32
N ASP A 507 -37.53 -22.24 -14.79
CA ASP A 507 -37.53 -23.42 -13.92
C ASP A 507 -36.14 -24.03 -13.71
N GLY A 508 -35.11 -23.44 -14.31
CA GLY A 508 -33.70 -23.87 -14.24
C GLY A 508 -33.34 -25.02 -15.20
N LYS A 509 -34.20 -25.34 -16.15
CA LYS A 509 -34.00 -26.44 -17.11
C LYS A 509 -34.47 -26.06 -18.51
N LEU A 510 -33.68 -26.40 -19.51
CA LEU A 510 -34.11 -26.30 -20.90
C LEU A 510 -34.88 -27.58 -21.30
N THR A 511 -36.16 -27.45 -21.58
CA THR A 511 -37.09 -28.56 -21.84
C THR A 511 -37.88 -28.31 -23.14
N THR A 512 -38.76 -29.27 -23.50
CA THR A 512 -39.71 -29.09 -24.62
C THR A 512 -40.73 -28.00 -24.33
N VAL A 513 -40.97 -27.65 -23.07
CA VAL A 513 -41.88 -26.56 -22.67
C VAL A 513 -41.30 -25.24 -23.13
N ASP A 514 -40.01 -24.99 -22.88
CA ASP A 514 -39.31 -23.78 -23.31
C ASP A 514 -39.33 -23.66 -24.85
N ALA A 515 -39.00 -24.75 -25.52
CA ALA A 515 -39.08 -24.78 -26.99
C ALA A 515 -40.46 -24.40 -27.53
N LEU A 516 -41.54 -24.86 -26.89
CA LEU A 516 -42.91 -24.52 -27.23
C LEU A 516 -43.20 -23.03 -26.98
N ILE A 517 -42.75 -22.52 -25.82
CA ILE A 517 -42.90 -21.10 -25.44
C ILE A 517 -42.16 -20.21 -26.44
N ILE A 518 -40.91 -20.53 -26.80
CA ILE A 518 -40.12 -19.79 -27.79
C ILE A 518 -40.82 -19.81 -29.16
N LEU A 519 -41.37 -20.94 -29.59
CA LEU A 519 -42.11 -21.05 -30.83
C LEU A 519 -43.38 -20.20 -30.82
N GLN A 520 -44.16 -20.24 -29.72
CA GLN A 520 -45.37 -19.41 -29.59
C GLN A 520 -45.05 -17.92 -29.62
N TYR A 521 -43.97 -17.48 -29.00
CA TYR A 521 -43.50 -16.12 -29.07
C TYR A 521 -43.10 -15.72 -30.52
N SER A 522 -42.33 -16.58 -31.18
CA SER A 522 -41.86 -16.34 -32.56
C SER A 522 -42.99 -16.16 -33.57
N VAL A 523 -44.14 -16.82 -33.37
CA VAL A 523 -45.34 -16.71 -34.23
C VAL A 523 -46.38 -15.73 -33.64
N LYS A 524 -46.00 -14.89 -32.69
CA LYS A 524 -46.86 -13.84 -32.07
C LYS A 524 -48.13 -14.36 -31.37
N LYS A 525 -48.14 -15.63 -30.93
CA LYS A 525 -49.20 -16.20 -30.06
C LYS A 525 -48.98 -15.90 -28.59
N MET A 526 -47.81 -15.39 -28.23
CA MET A 526 -47.42 -14.92 -26.94
C MET A 526 -46.76 -13.56 -27.08
N ALA A 527 -47.09 -12.62 -26.19
CA ALA A 527 -46.57 -11.24 -26.26
C ALA A 527 -45.24 -11.05 -25.50
N SER A 528 -44.98 -11.88 -24.49
CA SER A 528 -43.76 -11.83 -23.67
C SER A 528 -43.45 -13.21 -23.09
N TYR A 529 -42.20 -13.46 -22.73
CA TYR A 529 -41.82 -14.64 -21.98
C TYR A 529 -42.21 -14.55 -20.49
N PRO A 530 -42.41 -15.68 -19.80
CA PRO A 530 -42.65 -15.71 -18.34
C PRO A 530 -41.52 -15.04 -17.52
N VAL A 531 -40.26 -15.21 -17.95
CA VAL A 531 -39.08 -14.58 -17.34
C VAL A 531 -38.89 -13.11 -17.73
N GLY A 532 -39.71 -12.56 -18.65
CA GLY A 532 -39.52 -11.22 -19.22
C GLY A 532 -38.68 -11.20 -20.48
N GLU A 533 -38.19 -10.03 -20.86
CA GLU A 533 -37.40 -9.83 -22.09
C GLU A 533 -35.97 -10.40 -21.98
N TYR A 534 -35.44 -10.43 -20.78
CA TYR A 534 -34.06 -10.84 -20.53
C TYR A 534 -33.96 -11.87 -19.39
N VAL A 535 -32.99 -12.76 -19.52
CA VAL A 535 -32.51 -13.64 -18.46
C VAL A 535 -31.09 -13.22 -18.06
N TYR A 536 -30.68 -13.58 -16.86
CA TYR A 536 -29.35 -13.24 -16.34
C TYR A 536 -28.58 -14.51 -16.07
N PHE A 537 -27.36 -14.59 -16.65
CA PHE A 537 -26.47 -15.73 -16.58
C PHE A 537 -25.18 -15.42 -15.81
#